data_7ec0aad297d4a8209779a964f0ac37dd
#
_entry.id   7ec0aad297d4a8209779a964f0ac37dd
#
_cell.length_a   1.000
_cell.length_b   1.000
_cell.length_c   1.000
_cell.angle_alpha   90.00
_cell.angle_beta   90.00
_cell.angle_gamma   90.00
#
_symmetry.space_group_name_H-M   'P 1'
#
loop_
_entity.id
_entity.type
_entity.pdbx_description
1 polymer ?
#
loop_
_entity_poly.entity_id
_entity_poly.type
_entity_poly.pdbx_seq_one_letter_code
_entity_poly.pdbx_strand_id
1 'polypeptide(L)'
;STTMPTITNSSSFTVTVRASKAGYKKQTTTQTVKVNKADGRLTLSATSGTYTYPTSGTFTVSGNTGTLSVASSNTNIATASISGNTVTVKPGTTAGKATITVTSAATTNYNAKSATYTATVNNGTISLSATPYTGTYDGKAHNAITKVTVTPSDAKIEYSTDGTNYSTTMPTITNTSSFTVTVRASKAGYK
;
A
#
# COMPACT_ATOMS: atom_id res chain seq x y z
N SER A 1 -20.23 -13.65 -52.64
CA SER A 1 -20.68 -14.44 -51.52
C SER A 1 -22.10 -14.06 -51.14
N THR A 2 -22.94 -15.02 -50.87
CA THR A 2 -24.30 -14.84 -50.32
C THR A 2 -24.32 -14.95 -48.80
N THR A 3 -23.17 -15.33 -48.18
CA THR A 3 -23.04 -15.43 -46.73
C THR A 3 -22.81 -14.04 -46.13
N MET A 4 -23.65 -13.66 -45.16
CA MET A 4 -23.51 -12.41 -44.41
C MET A 4 -22.29 -12.51 -43.50
N PRO A 5 -21.39 -11.51 -43.48
CA PRO A 5 -20.29 -11.48 -42.52
C PRO A 5 -20.81 -11.26 -41.09
N THR A 6 -20.16 -11.91 -40.13
CA THR A 6 -20.47 -11.76 -38.69
C THR A 6 -19.35 -11.05 -37.94
N ILE A 7 -19.68 -10.42 -36.83
CA ILE A 7 -18.73 -9.74 -35.92
C ILE A 7 -18.98 -10.22 -34.50
N THR A 8 -17.94 -10.73 -33.84
CA THR A 8 -18.01 -11.28 -32.48
C THR A 8 -17.24 -10.45 -31.46
N ASN A 9 -16.28 -9.65 -31.90
CA ASN A 9 -15.46 -8.79 -31.01
C ASN A 9 -15.71 -7.31 -31.31
N SER A 10 -15.34 -6.44 -30.40
CA SER A 10 -15.40 -5.00 -30.65
C SER A 10 -14.43 -4.63 -31.79
N SER A 11 -14.98 -4.19 -32.87
CA SER A 11 -14.26 -3.78 -34.07
C SER A 11 -15.20 -3.03 -35.02
N SER A 12 -14.67 -2.57 -36.13
CA SER A 12 -15.48 -2.06 -37.22
C SER A 12 -14.98 -2.58 -38.56
N PHE A 13 -15.89 -2.83 -39.48
CA PHE A 13 -15.58 -3.15 -40.88
C PHE A 13 -16.67 -2.63 -41.79
N THR A 14 -16.31 -2.51 -43.06
CA THR A 14 -17.21 -2.02 -44.09
C THR A 14 -17.73 -3.20 -44.90
N VAL A 15 -19.03 -3.28 -45.06
CA VAL A 15 -19.70 -4.26 -45.93
C VAL A 15 -20.15 -3.53 -47.22
N THR A 16 -19.68 -4.00 -48.34
CA THR A 16 -20.20 -3.55 -49.66
C THR A 16 -21.19 -4.60 -50.16
N VAL A 17 -22.41 -4.18 -50.29
CA VAL A 17 -23.47 -5.02 -50.88
C VAL A 17 -23.63 -4.66 -52.36
N ARG A 18 -23.61 -5.66 -53.22
CA ARG A 18 -23.78 -5.51 -54.67
C ARG A 18 -24.95 -6.34 -55.18
N ALA A 19 -25.86 -5.67 -55.84
CA ALA A 19 -26.95 -6.33 -56.58
C ALA A 19 -26.65 -6.31 -58.08
N SER A 20 -26.90 -7.46 -58.73
CA SER A 20 -26.77 -7.59 -60.20
C SER A 20 -27.84 -8.52 -60.77
N LYS A 21 -28.39 -8.13 -61.95
CA LYS A 21 -29.35 -8.94 -62.70
C LYS A 21 -29.04 -8.76 -64.17
N ALA A 22 -29.18 -9.81 -64.99
CA ALA A 22 -28.98 -9.72 -66.42
C ALA A 22 -29.94 -8.68 -67.03
N GLY A 23 -29.44 -7.80 -67.90
CA GLY A 23 -30.19 -6.71 -68.51
C GLY A 23 -30.33 -5.44 -67.64
N TYR A 24 -29.82 -5.45 -66.39
CA TYR A 24 -29.88 -4.29 -65.49
C TYR A 24 -28.49 -3.77 -65.10
N LYS A 25 -28.42 -2.45 -64.81
CA LYS A 25 -27.19 -1.84 -64.28
C LYS A 25 -26.92 -2.32 -62.88
N LYS A 26 -25.69 -2.74 -62.58
CA LYS A 26 -25.22 -3.15 -61.23
C LYS A 26 -25.36 -1.97 -60.27
N GLN A 27 -25.84 -2.26 -59.04
CA GLN A 27 -25.90 -1.33 -57.94
C GLN A 27 -25.03 -1.79 -56.79
N THR A 28 -24.40 -0.87 -56.11
CA THR A 28 -23.59 -1.11 -54.91
C THR A 28 -23.96 -0.11 -53.81
N THR A 29 -23.98 -0.59 -52.58
CA THR A 29 -24.05 0.24 -51.38
C THR A 29 -23.04 -0.23 -50.32
N THR A 30 -22.55 0.69 -49.51
CA THR A 30 -21.53 0.42 -48.50
C THR A 30 -22.07 0.81 -47.14
N GLN A 31 -21.91 -0.10 -46.18
CA GLN A 31 -22.36 0.11 -44.80
C GLN A 31 -21.18 -0.18 -43.85
N THR A 32 -20.99 0.68 -42.83
CA THR A 32 -20.03 0.44 -41.76
C THR A 32 -20.74 -0.27 -40.62
N VAL A 33 -20.24 -1.46 -40.26
CA VAL A 33 -20.68 -2.21 -39.10
C VAL A 33 -19.67 -1.96 -37.99
N LYS A 34 -20.17 -1.60 -36.81
CA LYS A 34 -19.35 -1.29 -35.63
C LYS A 34 -19.92 -1.92 -34.37
N VAL A 35 -19.07 -2.61 -33.62
CA VAL A 35 -19.33 -3.06 -32.24
C VAL A 35 -18.37 -2.33 -31.33
N ASN A 36 -18.89 -1.56 -30.38
CA ASN A 36 -18.09 -0.81 -29.41
C ASN A 36 -17.66 -1.74 -28.28
N LYS A 37 -16.57 -1.37 -27.57
CA LYS A 37 -16.18 -2.04 -26.33
C LYS A 37 -17.27 -1.85 -25.27
N ALA A 38 -17.52 -2.90 -24.52
CA ALA A 38 -18.35 -2.85 -23.32
C ALA A 38 -17.58 -2.18 -22.17
N ASP A 39 -18.28 -1.76 -21.13
CA ASP A 39 -17.66 -1.21 -19.93
C ASP A 39 -16.86 -2.30 -19.20
N GLY A 40 -15.67 -1.94 -18.76
CA GLY A 40 -14.84 -2.79 -17.90
C GLY A 40 -15.49 -3.00 -16.54
N ARG A 41 -15.17 -4.13 -15.91
CA ARG A 41 -15.66 -4.50 -14.59
C ARG A 41 -14.51 -4.61 -13.61
N LEU A 42 -14.76 -4.28 -12.35
CA LEU A 42 -13.82 -4.41 -11.25
C LEU A 42 -14.59 -4.18 -9.94
N THR A 43 -14.46 -5.09 -8.99
CA THR A 43 -15.04 -4.98 -7.65
C THR A 43 -13.98 -5.27 -6.62
N LEU A 44 -13.88 -4.43 -5.58
CA LEU A 44 -13.01 -4.65 -4.42
C LEU A 44 -13.84 -5.22 -3.27
N SER A 45 -13.26 -6.15 -2.49
CA SER A 45 -13.92 -6.73 -1.30
C SER A 45 -14.09 -5.72 -0.17
N ALA A 46 -13.34 -4.61 -0.19
CA ALA A 46 -13.44 -3.49 0.73
C ALA A 46 -12.99 -2.20 0.02
N THR A 47 -13.45 -1.04 0.50
CA THR A 47 -13.06 0.29 -0.01
C THR A 47 -12.09 1.03 0.90
N SER A 48 -11.84 0.51 2.10
CA SER A 48 -10.88 1.08 3.06
C SER A 48 -10.41 0.04 4.08
N GLY A 49 -9.29 0.35 4.74
CA GLY A 49 -8.77 -0.40 5.88
C GLY A 49 -7.80 0.43 6.70
N THR A 50 -7.64 0.04 7.97
CA THR A 50 -6.73 0.67 8.91
C THR A 50 -5.63 -0.32 9.28
N TYR A 51 -4.39 0.14 9.25
CA TYR A 51 -3.19 -0.64 9.48
C TYR A 51 -2.37 0.04 10.57
N THR A 52 -1.75 -0.76 11.44
CA THR A 52 -0.76 -0.27 12.42
C THR A 52 0.61 -0.76 11.97
N TYR A 53 1.56 0.15 11.75
CA TYR A 53 2.93 -0.20 11.38
C TYR A 53 3.56 -1.16 12.40
N PRO A 54 4.23 -2.24 11.98
CA PRO A 54 4.57 -2.63 10.61
C PRO A 54 3.61 -3.66 9.98
N THR A 55 2.43 -3.93 10.56
CA THR A 55 1.55 -5.04 10.18
C THR A 55 0.83 -4.79 8.86
N SER A 56 1.08 -5.63 7.87
CA SER A 56 0.41 -5.62 6.56
C SER A 56 -0.98 -6.25 6.63
N GLY A 57 -1.82 -5.95 5.64
CA GLY A 57 -3.10 -6.60 5.45
C GLY A 57 -3.45 -6.75 3.98
N THR A 58 -4.56 -7.41 3.70
CA THR A 58 -4.97 -7.74 2.33
C THR A 58 -6.44 -7.43 2.08
N PHE A 59 -6.78 -7.20 0.81
CA PHE A 59 -8.14 -7.24 0.29
C PHE A 59 -8.14 -7.94 -1.08
N THR A 60 -9.31 -8.36 -1.55
CA THR A 60 -9.43 -9.10 -2.81
C THR A 60 -10.13 -8.29 -3.89
N VAL A 61 -9.85 -8.65 -5.12
CA VAL A 61 -10.43 -8.11 -6.35
C VAL A 61 -11.24 -9.20 -7.04
N SER A 62 -12.38 -8.85 -7.60
CA SER A 62 -13.22 -9.77 -8.37
C SER A 62 -13.86 -9.09 -9.57
N GLY A 63 -14.37 -9.90 -10.51
CA GLY A 63 -15.10 -9.44 -11.68
C GLY A 63 -14.27 -8.62 -12.68
N ASN A 64 -12.93 -8.59 -12.56
CA ASN A 64 -12.07 -7.88 -13.50
C ASN A 64 -12.14 -8.47 -14.90
N THR A 65 -12.18 -7.61 -15.91
CA THR A 65 -12.27 -7.98 -17.32
C THR A 65 -10.92 -8.01 -18.04
N GLY A 66 -9.88 -7.44 -17.43
CA GLY A 66 -8.51 -7.40 -17.94
C GLY A 66 -7.47 -7.68 -16.86
N THR A 67 -6.19 -7.59 -17.20
CA THR A 67 -5.09 -7.75 -16.25
C THR A 67 -5.14 -6.68 -15.17
N LEU A 68 -4.79 -7.08 -13.94
CA LEU A 68 -4.81 -6.20 -12.79
C LEU A 68 -3.46 -5.51 -12.58
N SER A 69 -3.51 -4.26 -12.17
CA SER A 69 -2.38 -3.49 -11.67
C SER A 69 -2.80 -2.68 -10.44
N VAL A 70 -1.82 -2.29 -9.63
CA VAL A 70 -2.06 -1.52 -8.41
C VAL A 70 -1.02 -0.41 -8.27
N ALA A 71 -1.46 0.77 -7.79
CA ALA A 71 -0.60 1.90 -7.49
C ALA A 71 -1.03 2.58 -6.19
N SER A 72 -0.06 3.12 -5.45
CA SER A 72 -0.31 3.92 -4.24
C SER A 72 -0.07 5.39 -4.53
N SER A 73 -0.91 6.27 -3.99
CA SER A 73 -0.75 7.73 -4.07
C SER A 73 0.43 8.24 -3.22
N ASN A 74 0.84 7.49 -2.19
CA ASN A 74 1.98 7.84 -1.33
C ASN A 74 2.62 6.58 -0.73
N THR A 75 3.77 6.20 -1.27
CA THR A 75 4.50 4.99 -0.86
C THR A 75 5.17 5.11 0.51
N ASN A 76 5.38 6.33 1.04
CA ASN A 76 5.88 6.53 2.41
C ASN A 76 4.82 6.18 3.47
N ILE A 77 3.53 6.32 3.11
CA ILE A 77 2.41 5.95 3.97
C ILE A 77 2.05 4.47 3.79
N ALA A 78 1.83 4.03 2.56
CA ALA A 78 1.54 2.63 2.25
C ALA A 78 2.01 2.26 0.86
N THR A 79 2.59 1.08 0.71
CA THR A 79 2.82 0.43 -0.59
C THR A 79 1.76 -0.63 -0.81
N ALA A 80 1.52 -0.98 -2.07
CA ALA A 80 0.62 -2.06 -2.44
C ALA A 80 1.23 -2.94 -3.53
N SER A 81 0.97 -4.23 -3.44
CA SER A 81 1.32 -5.21 -4.46
C SER A 81 0.12 -6.11 -4.74
N ILE A 82 0.08 -6.71 -5.91
CA ILE A 82 -0.99 -7.62 -6.31
C ILE A 82 -0.43 -8.96 -6.79
N SER A 83 -1.03 -10.04 -6.34
CA SER A 83 -0.74 -11.41 -6.78
C SER A 83 -2.05 -12.13 -7.04
N GLY A 84 -2.28 -12.54 -8.29
CA GLY A 84 -3.60 -13.00 -8.72
C GLY A 84 -4.66 -11.94 -8.44
N ASN A 85 -5.63 -12.26 -7.61
CA ASN A 85 -6.72 -11.37 -7.22
C ASN A 85 -6.56 -10.81 -5.79
N THR A 86 -5.42 -11.03 -5.13
CA THR A 86 -5.16 -10.53 -3.78
C THR A 86 -4.23 -9.32 -3.83
N VAL A 87 -4.70 -8.20 -3.27
CA VAL A 87 -3.89 -7.00 -3.04
C VAL A 87 -3.37 -7.03 -1.61
N THR A 88 -2.05 -6.92 -1.46
CA THR A 88 -1.39 -6.76 -0.16
C THR A 88 -1.03 -5.30 0.03
N VAL A 89 -1.48 -4.70 1.13
CA VAL A 89 -1.13 -3.34 1.57
C VAL A 89 -0.10 -3.45 2.69
N LYS A 90 1.07 -2.85 2.48
CA LYS A 90 2.15 -2.79 3.46
C LYS A 90 2.31 -1.35 3.96
N PRO A 91 2.10 -1.09 5.27
CA PRO A 91 2.32 0.22 5.87
C PRO A 91 3.77 0.68 5.71
N GLY A 92 3.94 1.96 5.41
CA GLY A 92 5.21 2.68 5.51
C GLY A 92 5.42 3.25 6.91
N THR A 93 6.53 3.95 7.11
CA THR A 93 6.91 4.54 8.41
C THR A 93 6.22 5.89 8.70
N THR A 94 5.43 6.40 7.77
CA THR A 94 4.69 7.65 7.93
C THR A 94 3.22 7.36 8.17
N ALA A 95 2.68 7.80 9.30
CA ALA A 95 1.26 7.71 9.57
C ALA A 95 0.46 8.66 8.66
N GLY A 96 -0.75 8.26 8.28
CA GLY A 96 -1.60 9.05 7.40
C GLY A 96 -2.52 8.20 6.54
N LYS A 97 -3.00 8.78 5.43
CA LYS A 97 -3.86 8.09 4.46
C LYS A 97 -3.22 8.07 3.09
N ALA A 98 -3.27 6.90 2.45
CA ALA A 98 -2.89 6.73 1.05
C ALA A 98 -4.06 6.10 0.27
N THR A 99 -4.25 6.55 -0.96
CA THR A 99 -5.23 5.94 -1.88
C THR A 99 -4.51 4.89 -2.72
N ILE A 100 -4.98 3.66 -2.63
CA ILE A 100 -4.55 2.55 -3.47
C ILE A 100 -5.52 2.45 -4.65
N THR A 101 -5.02 2.65 -5.85
CA THR A 101 -5.80 2.52 -7.09
C THR A 101 -5.54 1.16 -7.70
N VAL A 102 -6.59 0.37 -7.87
CA VAL A 102 -6.54 -0.91 -8.60
C VAL A 102 -7.14 -0.69 -9.97
N THR A 103 -6.46 -1.14 -11.01
CA THR A 103 -6.90 -0.99 -12.41
C THR A 103 -6.97 -2.34 -13.10
N SER A 104 -8.13 -2.64 -13.69
CA SER A 104 -8.33 -3.68 -14.68
C SER A 104 -8.07 -3.08 -16.05
N ALA A 105 -7.04 -3.53 -16.76
CA ALA A 105 -6.65 -3.00 -18.07
C ALA A 105 -7.74 -3.21 -19.11
N ALA A 106 -7.75 -2.37 -20.14
CA ALA A 106 -8.60 -2.58 -21.31
C ALA A 106 -8.22 -3.88 -22.05
N THR A 107 -9.23 -4.52 -22.61
CA THR A 107 -9.06 -5.70 -23.47
C THR A 107 -9.61 -5.42 -24.87
N THR A 108 -9.63 -6.41 -25.74
CA THR A 108 -10.27 -6.28 -27.07
C THR A 108 -11.71 -5.82 -26.94
N ASN A 109 -12.50 -6.39 -25.99
CA ASN A 109 -13.94 -6.20 -25.90
C ASN A 109 -14.39 -5.30 -24.75
N TYR A 110 -13.49 -4.93 -23.81
CA TYR A 110 -13.82 -4.14 -22.63
C TYR A 110 -12.92 -2.91 -22.48
N ASN A 111 -13.50 -1.82 -22.00
CA ASN A 111 -12.75 -0.64 -21.56
C ASN A 111 -12.01 -0.94 -20.25
N ALA A 112 -10.98 -0.16 -19.94
CA ALA A 112 -10.35 -0.21 -18.63
C ALA A 112 -11.33 0.22 -17.53
N LYS A 113 -11.13 -0.33 -16.32
CA LYS A 113 -11.89 0.06 -15.11
C LYS A 113 -10.94 0.20 -13.94
N SER A 114 -11.10 1.26 -13.16
CA SER A 114 -10.35 1.45 -11.92
C SER A 114 -11.30 1.58 -10.73
N ALA A 115 -10.81 1.15 -9.55
CA ALA A 115 -11.45 1.34 -8.27
C ALA A 115 -10.40 1.73 -7.23
N THR A 116 -10.81 2.47 -6.20
CA THR A 116 -9.92 2.99 -5.17
C THR A 116 -10.20 2.37 -3.81
N TYR A 117 -9.14 2.19 -3.05
CA TYR A 117 -9.15 1.73 -1.68
C TYR A 117 -8.36 2.71 -0.81
N THR A 118 -8.91 3.15 0.33
CA THR A 118 -8.23 4.06 1.26
C THR A 118 -7.51 3.26 2.34
N ALA A 119 -6.19 3.31 2.34
CA ALA A 119 -5.35 2.78 3.41
C ALA A 119 -5.06 3.87 4.45
N THR A 120 -5.49 3.68 5.70
CA THR A 120 -5.13 4.52 6.84
C THR A 120 -4.04 3.82 7.62
N VAL A 121 -2.90 4.48 7.83
CA VAL A 121 -1.75 3.94 8.55
C VAL A 121 -1.56 4.70 9.86
N ASN A 122 -1.50 3.96 10.96
CA ASN A 122 -1.16 4.44 12.29
C ASN A 122 0.28 4.02 12.64
N ASN A 123 0.93 4.79 13.51
CA ASN A 123 2.22 4.40 14.08
C ASN A 123 2.08 3.14 14.94
N GLY A 124 3.13 2.33 14.96
CA GLY A 124 3.33 1.29 15.95
C GLY A 124 3.59 1.90 17.35
N THR A 125 3.57 1.08 18.38
CA THR A 125 3.83 1.50 19.76
C THR A 125 5.19 1.00 20.21
N ILE A 126 5.98 1.89 20.86
CA ILE A 126 7.20 1.50 21.57
C ILE A 126 6.83 1.18 23.01
N SER A 127 7.25 0.00 23.49
CA SER A 127 7.25 -0.34 24.91
C SER A 127 8.67 -0.17 25.45
N LEU A 128 8.85 0.58 26.53
CA LEU A 128 10.14 0.88 27.14
C LEU A 128 10.04 0.71 28.65
N SER A 129 10.99 -0.01 29.25
CA SER A 129 11.21 -0.05 30.69
C SER A 129 12.70 0.01 31.00
N ALA A 130 13.03 0.62 32.14
CA ALA A 130 14.39 0.76 32.62
C ALA A 130 14.45 0.48 34.13
N THR A 131 15.52 -0.18 34.60
CA THR A 131 15.78 -0.48 36.00
C THR A 131 16.96 0.35 36.44
N PRO A 132 16.83 1.22 37.47
CA PRO A 132 17.93 2.01 37.97
C PRO A 132 18.93 1.16 38.74
N TYR A 133 20.14 1.65 38.88
CA TYR A 133 21.12 1.13 39.80
C TYR A 133 20.78 1.55 41.23
N THR A 134 20.86 0.60 42.14
CA THR A 134 20.84 0.83 43.59
C THR A 134 21.94 0.01 44.22
N GLY A 135 22.79 0.60 45.07
CA GLY A 135 23.92 -0.10 45.69
C GLY A 135 24.51 0.69 46.84
N THR A 136 25.43 0.07 47.56
CA THR A 136 26.27 0.69 48.62
C THR A 136 27.55 1.25 47.97
N TYR A 137 28.05 2.35 48.50
CA TYR A 137 29.28 2.96 48.04
C TYR A 137 30.46 1.99 48.14
N ASP A 138 31.18 1.77 47.03
CA ASP A 138 32.34 0.91 46.91
C ASP A 138 33.55 1.58 46.22
N GLY A 139 33.46 2.89 45.98
CA GLY A 139 34.48 3.68 45.30
C GLY A 139 34.55 3.50 43.80
N LYS A 140 33.62 2.75 43.17
CA LYS A 140 33.62 2.45 41.75
C LYS A 140 32.49 3.20 41.02
N ALA A 141 32.71 3.39 39.73
CA ALA A 141 31.66 3.91 38.86
C ALA A 141 30.70 2.79 38.40
N HIS A 142 29.40 3.01 38.54
CA HIS A 142 28.34 2.10 38.12
C HIS A 142 27.46 2.76 37.08
N ASN A 143 26.97 1.99 36.11
CA ASN A 143 25.96 2.47 35.17
C ASN A 143 24.69 2.86 35.94
N ALA A 144 24.16 4.05 35.70
CA ALA A 144 22.98 4.55 36.40
C ALA A 144 21.71 3.73 36.10
N ILE A 145 21.67 3.04 34.97
CA ILE A 145 20.60 2.09 34.59
C ILE A 145 21.23 0.71 34.41
N THR A 146 20.72 -0.29 35.12
CA THR A 146 21.23 -1.67 35.08
C THR A 146 20.60 -2.51 33.98
N LYS A 147 19.36 -2.19 33.58
CA LYS A 147 18.65 -2.90 32.53
C LYS A 147 17.71 -1.95 31.78
N VAL A 148 17.73 -2.05 30.46
CA VAL A 148 16.73 -1.42 29.56
C VAL A 148 16.07 -2.54 28.76
N THR A 149 14.75 -2.53 28.71
CA THR A 149 13.96 -3.42 27.85
C THR A 149 13.13 -2.55 26.92
N VAL A 150 13.25 -2.78 25.62
CA VAL A 150 12.54 -2.03 24.59
C VAL A 150 11.96 -2.96 23.55
N THR A 151 10.78 -2.66 23.08
CA THR A 151 10.13 -3.34 21.95
C THR A 151 9.61 -2.28 20.98
N PRO A 152 9.99 -2.30 19.69
CA PRO A 152 10.90 -3.28 19.04
C PRO A 152 12.35 -3.13 19.52
N SER A 153 13.11 -4.22 19.53
CA SER A 153 14.45 -4.32 20.11
C SER A 153 15.53 -3.47 19.42
N ASP A 154 15.27 -3.03 18.20
CA ASP A 154 16.13 -2.18 17.39
C ASP A 154 15.78 -0.69 17.48
N ALA A 155 14.93 -0.28 18.43
CA ALA A 155 14.69 1.13 18.72
C ALA A 155 15.97 1.78 19.28
N LYS A 156 16.25 3.03 18.84
CA LYS A 156 17.34 3.84 19.38
C LYS A 156 17.03 4.21 20.80
N ILE A 157 17.95 3.95 21.75
CA ILE A 157 17.83 4.32 23.16
C ILE A 157 18.77 5.49 23.42
N GLU A 158 18.28 6.46 24.18
CA GLU A 158 19.02 7.65 24.60
C GLU A 158 18.69 7.97 26.06
N TYR A 159 19.64 8.57 26.75
CA TYR A 159 19.60 8.92 28.16
C TYR A 159 19.78 10.41 28.36
N SER A 160 19.15 10.97 29.38
CA SER A 160 19.30 12.36 29.81
C SER A 160 19.28 12.48 31.32
N THR A 161 20.13 13.34 31.88
CA THR A 161 20.14 13.69 33.31
C THR A 161 19.48 15.05 33.60
N ASP A 162 19.16 15.82 32.58
CA ASP A 162 18.54 17.15 32.65
C ASP A 162 17.15 17.22 31.98
N GLY A 163 16.71 16.10 31.35
CA GLY A 163 15.43 16.01 30.63
C GLY A 163 15.40 16.71 29.27
N THR A 164 16.47 17.37 28.85
CA THR A 164 16.55 18.18 27.62
C THR A 164 17.63 17.68 26.68
N ASN A 165 18.83 17.43 27.18
CA ASN A 165 19.96 16.96 26.38
C ASN A 165 20.06 15.44 26.45
N TYR A 166 19.91 14.77 25.29
CA TYR A 166 19.93 13.30 25.20
C TYR A 166 21.16 12.79 24.49
N SER A 167 21.77 11.73 25.04
CA SER A 167 22.95 11.02 24.50
C SER A 167 22.73 9.53 24.51
N THR A 168 23.39 8.80 23.61
CA THR A 168 23.45 7.33 23.65
C THR A 168 24.41 6.81 24.71
N THR A 169 25.21 7.69 25.32
CA THR A 169 26.12 7.34 26.42
C THR A 169 25.35 7.15 27.71
N MET A 170 25.52 6.00 28.37
CA MET A 170 24.92 5.68 29.65
C MET A 170 25.55 6.57 30.74
N PRO A 171 24.75 7.33 31.54
CA PRO A 171 25.27 8.03 32.71
C PRO A 171 25.78 7.06 33.77
N THR A 172 26.79 7.50 34.55
CA THR A 172 27.37 6.73 35.64
C THR A 172 27.19 7.43 37.00
N ILE A 173 27.16 6.67 38.08
CA ILE A 173 27.16 7.14 39.46
C ILE A 173 28.34 6.53 40.23
N THR A 174 29.07 7.36 40.97
CA THR A 174 30.24 6.91 41.77
C THR A 174 30.12 7.26 43.26
N ASN A 175 29.56 8.47 43.52
CA ASN A 175 29.48 8.98 44.92
C ASN A 175 28.11 8.70 45.54
N THR A 176 28.04 8.82 46.85
CA THR A 176 26.77 8.75 47.61
C THR A 176 25.87 9.95 47.26
N SER A 177 25.09 9.78 46.20
CA SER A 177 24.16 10.79 45.68
C SER A 177 22.99 10.11 44.99
N SER A 178 22.01 10.89 44.57
CA SER A 178 20.93 10.44 43.69
C SER A 178 20.69 11.49 42.61
N PHE A 179 20.34 11.04 41.41
CA PHE A 179 19.88 11.87 40.31
C PHE A 179 18.90 11.09 39.45
N THR A 180 18.10 11.80 38.67
CA THR A 180 17.13 11.18 37.78
C THR A 180 17.75 10.99 36.39
N VAL A 181 17.55 9.79 35.83
CA VAL A 181 17.88 9.51 34.43
C VAL A 181 16.58 9.31 33.67
N THR A 182 16.36 10.18 32.69
CA THR A 182 15.29 10.01 31.72
C THR A 182 15.79 9.13 30.58
N VAL A 183 15.10 8.03 30.32
CA VAL A 183 15.38 7.13 29.18
C VAL A 183 14.32 7.33 28.13
N ARG A 184 14.69 7.52 26.87
CA ARG A 184 13.76 7.54 25.75
C ARG A 184 14.15 6.53 24.69
N ALA A 185 13.15 6.01 24.01
CA ALA A 185 13.34 5.16 22.82
C ALA A 185 12.67 5.81 21.61
N SER A 186 13.28 5.68 20.44
CA SER A 186 12.74 6.20 19.19
C SER A 186 12.97 5.25 18.04
N LYS A 187 12.00 5.16 17.12
CA LYS A 187 12.11 4.40 15.89
C LYS A 187 11.14 4.93 14.84
N ALA A 188 11.56 5.01 13.58
CA ALA A 188 10.70 5.43 12.49
C ALA A 188 9.48 4.50 12.36
N GLY A 189 8.29 5.09 12.21
CA GLY A 189 7.02 4.38 12.14
C GLY A 189 6.39 4.04 13.49
N TYR A 190 7.01 4.42 14.61
CA TYR A 190 6.51 4.19 15.97
C TYR A 190 6.33 5.52 16.73
N LYS A 191 5.53 5.47 17.79
CA LYS A 191 5.32 6.55 18.77
C LYS A 191 5.38 6.00 20.19
#